data_e10ea4eb1f6dfad7eae3d43a99ffef8f
#
_entry.id   e10ea4eb1f6dfad7eae3d43a99ffef8f
#
_cell.length_a   1.000
_cell.length_b   1.000
_cell.length_c   1.000
_cell.angle_alpha   90.00
_cell.angle_beta   90.00
_cell.angle_gamma   90.00
#
_symmetry.space_group_name_H-M   'P 1'
#
loop_
_entity.id
_entity.type
_entity.pdbx_description
1 polymer ?
#
loop_
_entity_poly.entity_id
_entity_poly.type
_entity_poly.pdbx_seq_one_letter_code
_entity_poly.pdbx_strand_id
1 'polypeptide(L)'
;MPAPSDALYTSPDADILEFFDRLAELYAQMDARYEAVAAAYGFDCKGCADNCCQTRFYHHTHIETAYFLHGFFQLDAEERAAAFERARALVDAQKRKAPGADRLRQGQRSGQRGDEKWPDDP
;
A
#
# COMPACT_ATOMS: atom_id res chain seq x y z
N MET A 1 7.03 14.10 -12.94
CA MET A 1 6.53 14.47 -11.60
C MET A 1 7.74 14.68 -10.72
N PRO A 2 7.86 15.80 -10.03
CA PRO A 2 8.89 15.92 -9.02
C PRO A 2 8.65 14.83 -7.97
N ALA A 3 9.72 14.20 -7.48
CA ALA A 3 9.62 13.29 -6.35
C ALA A 3 8.95 14.05 -5.18
N PRO A 4 8.01 13.45 -4.46
CA PRO A 4 7.46 14.07 -3.27
C PRO A 4 8.63 14.45 -2.37
N SER A 5 8.61 15.68 -1.85
CA SER A 5 9.69 16.11 -0.96
C SER A 5 9.73 15.19 0.25
N ASP A 6 10.91 14.73 0.63
CA ASP A 6 11.07 13.84 1.80
C ASP A 6 10.44 14.43 3.07
N ALA A 7 10.27 15.76 3.10
CA ALA A 7 9.60 16.48 4.18
C ALA A 7 8.18 16.00 4.47
N LEU A 8 7.42 15.57 3.46
CA LEU A 8 6.06 15.01 3.66
C LEU A 8 6.08 13.78 4.58
N TYR A 9 7.15 13.01 4.55
CA TYR A 9 7.25 11.75 5.30
C TYR A 9 8.03 11.90 6.60
N THR A 10 9.03 12.77 6.63
CA THR A 10 9.92 12.94 7.78
C THR A 10 9.47 14.04 8.74
N SER A 11 8.82 15.07 8.24
CA SER A 11 8.31 16.22 9.01
C SER A 11 7.03 16.75 8.38
N PRO A 12 5.94 15.96 8.41
CA PRO A 12 4.67 16.39 7.84
C PRO A 12 4.06 17.55 8.63
N ASP A 13 3.29 18.38 7.92
CA ASP A 13 2.52 19.47 8.51
C ASP A 13 1.49 18.95 9.53
N ALA A 14 1.02 19.83 10.41
CA ALA A 14 0.03 19.50 11.44
C ALA A 14 -1.26 18.90 10.84
N ASP A 15 -1.71 19.41 9.71
CA ASP A 15 -2.89 18.90 9.00
C ASP A 15 -2.67 17.45 8.51
N ILE A 16 -1.50 17.14 8.02
CA ILE A 16 -1.14 15.79 7.59
C ILE A 16 -1.07 14.84 8.80
N LEU A 17 -0.51 15.31 9.92
CA LEU A 17 -0.48 14.51 11.16
C LEU A 17 -1.90 14.22 11.68
N GLU A 18 -2.82 15.17 11.58
CA GLU A 18 -4.23 14.94 11.93
C GLU A 18 -4.86 13.86 11.01
N PHE A 19 -4.57 13.87 9.73
CA PHE A 19 -5.01 12.81 8.82
C PHE A 19 -4.41 11.44 9.18
N PHE A 20 -3.16 11.40 9.58
CA PHE A 20 -2.53 10.16 10.04
C PHE A 20 -3.18 9.63 11.31
N ASP A 21 -3.50 10.49 12.26
CA ASP A 21 -4.20 10.09 13.49
C ASP A 21 -5.60 9.52 13.20
N ARG A 22 -6.35 10.15 12.31
CA ARG A 22 -7.66 9.65 11.86
C ARG A 22 -7.55 8.32 11.13
N LEU A 23 -6.53 8.16 10.31
CA LEU A 23 -6.28 6.91 9.58
C LEU A 23 -5.88 5.79 10.54
N ALA A 24 -5.05 6.08 11.54
CA ALA A 24 -4.66 5.13 12.58
C ALA A 24 -5.88 4.67 13.40
N GLU A 25 -6.78 5.58 13.75
CA GLU A 25 -8.04 5.27 14.43
C GLU A 25 -8.93 4.36 13.57
N LEU A 26 -9.07 4.67 12.28
CA LEU A 26 -9.82 3.84 11.34
C LEU A 26 -9.24 2.42 11.25
N TYR A 27 -7.93 2.30 11.14
CA TYR A 27 -7.27 0.99 11.12
C TYR A 27 -7.50 0.21 12.42
N ALA A 28 -7.44 0.88 13.57
CA ALA A 28 -7.73 0.24 14.84
C ALA A 28 -9.18 -0.29 14.92
N GLN A 29 -10.14 0.44 14.38
CA GLN A 29 -11.54 -0.03 14.26
C GLN A 29 -11.67 -1.21 13.30
N MET A 30 -10.98 -1.19 12.17
CA MET A 30 -10.95 -2.30 11.21
C MET A 30 -10.35 -3.55 11.84
N ASP A 31 -9.23 -3.42 12.53
CA ASP A 31 -8.57 -4.54 13.22
C ASP A 31 -9.47 -5.16 14.28
N ALA A 32 -10.11 -4.33 15.12
CA ALA A 32 -11.04 -4.81 16.14
C ALA A 32 -12.23 -5.56 15.54
N ARG A 33 -12.76 -5.09 14.41
CA ARG A 33 -13.84 -5.78 13.71
C ARG A 33 -13.38 -7.09 13.09
N TYR A 34 -12.22 -7.09 12.47
CA TYR A 34 -11.62 -8.29 11.91
C TYR A 34 -11.41 -9.34 13.00
N GLU A 35 -10.78 -8.96 14.11
CA GLU A 35 -10.53 -9.89 15.23
C GLU A 35 -11.82 -10.48 15.81
N ALA A 36 -12.86 -9.67 15.96
CA ALA A 36 -14.16 -10.15 16.45
C ALA A 36 -14.79 -11.19 15.52
N VAL A 37 -14.73 -10.96 14.20
CA VAL A 37 -15.24 -11.92 13.21
C VAL A 37 -14.36 -13.17 13.16
N ALA A 38 -13.04 -13.00 13.13
CA ALA A 38 -12.09 -14.11 13.12
C ALA A 38 -12.27 -15.02 14.34
N ALA A 39 -12.44 -14.44 15.52
CA ALA A 39 -12.71 -15.19 16.73
C ALA A 39 -14.03 -15.96 16.67
N ALA A 40 -15.10 -15.35 16.13
CA ALA A 40 -16.39 -16.00 15.99
C ALA A 40 -16.35 -17.22 15.04
N TYR A 41 -15.52 -17.17 14.01
CA TYR A 41 -15.34 -18.25 13.03
C TYR A 41 -14.17 -19.20 13.37
N GLY A 42 -13.42 -18.96 14.44
CA GLY A 42 -12.24 -19.74 14.80
C GLY A 42 -11.09 -19.61 13.79
N PHE A 43 -10.99 -18.47 13.12
CA PHE A 43 -9.97 -18.21 12.11
C PHE A 43 -8.73 -17.54 12.73
N ASP A 44 -7.54 -18.03 12.37
CA ASP A 44 -6.26 -17.43 12.73
C ASP A 44 -5.37 -17.36 11.48
N CYS A 45 -4.73 -16.20 11.25
CA CYS A 45 -3.77 -16.01 10.17
C CYS A 45 -2.48 -16.81 10.35
N LYS A 46 -2.13 -17.19 11.57
CA LYS A 46 -0.92 -17.98 11.84
C LYS A 46 -1.06 -19.38 11.27
N GLY A 47 -0.20 -19.71 10.30
CA GLY A 47 -0.21 -20.99 9.63
C GLY A 47 -1.35 -21.18 8.63
N CYS A 48 -1.97 -20.10 8.19
CA CYS A 48 -2.97 -20.11 7.13
C CYS A 48 -2.40 -20.71 5.84
N ALA A 49 -3.13 -21.68 5.25
CA ALA A 49 -2.74 -22.29 3.97
C ALA A 49 -2.94 -21.35 2.77
N ASP A 50 -3.89 -20.42 2.89
CA ASP A 50 -4.17 -19.41 1.87
C ASP A 50 -3.22 -18.22 2.02
N ASN A 51 -2.14 -18.23 1.32
CA ASN A 51 -1.05 -17.28 1.42
C ASN A 51 -1.41 -15.89 0.86
N CYS A 52 -2.53 -15.31 1.32
CA CYS A 52 -3.02 -14.01 0.87
C CYS A 52 -2.04 -12.86 1.16
N CYS A 53 -1.16 -13.00 2.16
CA CYS A 53 -0.10 -12.04 2.44
C CYS A 53 0.92 -11.89 1.29
N GLN A 54 0.98 -12.84 0.37
CA GLN A 54 1.82 -12.77 -0.83
C GLN A 54 1.07 -12.21 -2.05
N THR A 55 -0.21 -11.89 -1.90
CA THR A 55 -1.02 -11.30 -2.98
C THR A 55 -0.59 -9.86 -3.20
N ARG A 56 -0.41 -9.50 -4.47
CA ARG A 56 -0.14 -8.11 -4.84
C ARG A 56 -1.38 -7.26 -4.66
N PHE A 57 -1.27 -6.23 -3.85
CA PHE A 57 -2.28 -5.18 -3.75
C PHE A 57 -1.84 -3.96 -4.56
N TYR A 58 -2.76 -3.45 -5.38
CA TYR A 58 -2.54 -2.26 -6.20
C TYR A 58 -3.41 -1.08 -5.79
N HIS A 59 -4.28 -1.28 -4.81
CA HIS A 59 -5.28 -0.31 -4.38
C HIS A 59 -4.84 0.38 -3.09
N HIS A 60 -3.87 1.27 -3.23
CA HIS A 60 -3.44 2.13 -2.13
C HIS A 60 -3.78 3.58 -2.46
N THR A 61 -4.37 4.27 -1.51
CA THR A 61 -4.57 5.71 -1.58
C THR A 61 -3.26 6.45 -1.31
N HIS A 62 -3.18 7.70 -1.73
CA HIS A 62 -1.99 8.51 -1.45
C HIS A 62 -1.76 8.71 0.06
N ILE A 63 -2.84 8.86 0.84
CA ILE A 63 -2.71 9.03 2.29
C ILE A 63 -2.22 7.76 2.98
N GLU A 64 -2.65 6.58 2.56
CA GLU A 64 -2.15 5.31 3.07
C GLU A 64 -0.67 5.13 2.77
N THR A 65 -0.24 5.47 1.56
CA THR A 65 1.17 5.44 1.16
C THR A 65 2.01 6.41 2.00
N ALA A 66 1.52 7.63 2.19
CA ALA A 66 2.19 8.65 3.00
C ALA A 66 2.31 8.20 4.47
N TYR A 67 1.25 7.64 5.03
CA TYR A 67 1.22 7.12 6.39
C TYR A 67 2.21 5.96 6.57
N PHE A 68 2.23 5.02 5.64
CA PHE A 68 3.19 3.92 5.63
C PHE A 68 4.64 4.42 5.60
N LEU A 69 4.94 5.35 4.70
CA LEU A 69 6.29 5.92 4.57
C LEU A 69 6.67 6.73 5.82
N HIS A 70 5.72 7.46 6.40
CA HIS A 70 5.95 8.15 7.67
C HIS A 70 6.38 7.17 8.77
N GLY A 71 5.68 6.05 8.94
CA GLY A 71 6.07 4.99 9.88
C GLY A 71 7.42 4.36 9.54
N PHE A 72 7.68 4.12 8.26
CA PHE A 72 8.96 3.57 7.80
C PHE A 72 10.15 4.47 8.15
N PHE A 73 10.00 5.78 8.01
CA PHE A 73 11.06 6.74 8.37
C PHE A 73 11.24 6.93 9.89
N GLN A 74 10.32 6.44 10.72
CA GLN A 74 10.50 6.38 12.18
C GLN A 74 11.36 5.21 12.64
N LEU A 75 11.55 4.19 11.81
CA LEU A 75 12.44 3.08 12.10
C LEU A 75 13.90 3.57 12.20
N ASP A 76 14.72 2.88 12.95
CA ASP A 76 16.15 3.17 12.94
C ASP A 76 16.81 2.90 11.56
N ALA A 77 18.00 3.44 11.35
CA ALA A 77 18.65 3.38 10.04
C ALA A 77 18.98 1.95 9.61
N GLU A 78 19.30 1.07 10.54
CA GLU A 78 19.63 -0.33 10.26
C GLU A 78 18.38 -1.11 9.84
N GLU A 79 17.27 -0.95 10.56
CA GLU A 79 15.99 -1.57 10.23
C GLU A 79 15.46 -1.10 8.87
N ARG A 80 15.56 0.22 8.58
CA ARG A 80 15.18 0.77 7.27
C ARG A 80 16.00 0.16 6.14
N ALA A 81 17.32 0.10 6.31
CA ALA A 81 18.22 -0.47 5.31
C ALA A 81 17.89 -1.95 5.06
N ALA A 82 17.69 -2.73 6.11
CA ALA A 82 17.33 -4.14 5.98
C ALA A 82 15.97 -4.34 5.30
N ALA A 83 14.97 -3.53 5.63
CA ALA A 83 13.65 -3.56 4.98
C ALA A 83 13.73 -3.18 3.51
N PHE A 84 14.50 -2.14 3.19
CA PHE A 84 14.71 -1.69 1.81
C PHE A 84 15.39 -2.76 0.95
N GLU A 85 16.43 -3.41 1.46
CA GLU A 85 17.12 -4.49 0.75
C GLU A 85 16.20 -5.69 0.47
N ARG A 86 15.35 -6.08 1.43
CA ARG A 86 14.35 -7.13 1.22
C ARG A 86 13.33 -6.74 0.15
N ALA A 87 12.82 -5.52 0.19
CA ALA A 87 11.89 -5.02 -0.81
C ALA A 87 12.50 -4.97 -2.21
N ARG A 88 13.75 -4.51 -2.31
CA ARG A 88 14.50 -4.46 -3.57
C ARG A 88 14.69 -5.87 -4.16
N ALA A 89 15.11 -6.82 -3.34
CA ALA A 89 15.28 -8.20 -3.77
C ALA A 89 13.99 -8.82 -4.31
N LEU A 90 12.84 -8.53 -3.69
CA LEU A 90 11.53 -8.96 -4.16
C LEU A 90 11.16 -8.34 -5.50
N VAL A 91 11.36 -7.04 -5.67
CA VAL A 91 11.10 -6.33 -6.93
C VAL A 91 11.96 -6.91 -8.06
N ASP A 92 13.24 -7.13 -7.81
CA ASP A 92 14.16 -7.70 -8.79
C ASP A 92 13.80 -9.14 -9.16
N ALA A 93 13.37 -9.94 -8.19
CA ALA A 93 12.88 -11.31 -8.44
C ALA A 93 11.59 -11.30 -9.28
N GLN A 94 10.71 -10.35 -9.06
CA GLN A 94 9.47 -10.21 -9.85
C GLN A 94 9.74 -9.76 -11.29
N LYS A 95 10.67 -8.83 -11.47
CA LYS A 95 11.10 -8.39 -12.82
C LYS A 95 11.68 -9.54 -13.63
N ARG A 96 12.44 -10.42 -12.99
CA ARG A 96 12.99 -11.62 -13.63
C ARG A 96 11.92 -12.63 -14.05
N LYS A 97 10.85 -12.78 -13.25
CA LYS A 97 9.77 -13.75 -13.52
C LYS A 97 8.80 -13.28 -14.61
N ALA A 98 8.66 -12.00 -14.81
CA ALA A 98 7.74 -11.40 -15.78
C ALA A 98 8.42 -10.27 -16.58
N PRO A 99 9.42 -10.60 -17.43
CA PRO A 99 10.02 -9.59 -18.28
C PRO A 99 8.95 -9.03 -19.23
N GLY A 100 8.65 -7.75 -19.13
CA GLY A 100 7.67 -7.08 -19.97
C GLY A 100 6.34 -6.71 -19.29
N ALA A 101 6.09 -7.13 -18.06
CA ALA A 101 4.90 -6.72 -17.32
C ALA A 101 4.79 -5.17 -17.13
N ASP A 102 5.92 -4.48 -17.10
CA ASP A 102 5.96 -3.01 -17.04
C ASP A 102 5.56 -2.35 -18.35
N ARG A 103 5.76 -2.99 -19.49
CA ARG A 103 5.33 -2.47 -20.80
C ARG A 103 3.81 -2.48 -20.96
N LEU A 104 3.15 -3.50 -20.43
CA LEU A 104 1.69 -3.59 -20.43
C LEU A 104 1.04 -2.51 -19.56
N ARG A 105 1.68 -2.13 -18.45
CA ARG A 105 1.21 -1.03 -17.59
C ARG A 105 1.36 0.35 -18.23
N GLN A 106 2.42 0.58 -19.00
CA GLN A 106 2.61 1.83 -19.71
C GLN A 106 1.63 1.97 -20.89
N GLY A 107 1.32 0.88 -21.57
CA GLY A 107 0.31 0.85 -22.63
C GLY A 107 -1.12 1.10 -22.15
N GLN A 108 -1.48 0.62 -20.96
CA GLN A 108 -2.81 0.82 -20.38
C GLN A 108 -3.04 2.26 -19.87
N ARG A 109 -2.00 2.97 -19.46
CA ARG A 109 -2.12 4.39 -19.04
C ARG A 109 -2.36 5.35 -20.19
N SER A 110 -1.96 5.02 -21.40
CA SER A 110 -2.17 5.85 -22.59
C SER A 110 -3.50 5.57 -23.32
N GLY A 111 -4.18 4.47 -23.00
CA GLY A 111 -5.40 4.05 -23.69
C GLY A 111 -6.72 4.36 -22.98
N GLN A 112 -6.73 4.84 -21.74
CA GLN A 112 -7.93 5.07 -20.95
C GLN A 112 -8.29 6.55 -20.77
N ARG A 113 -8.25 7.31 -21.84
CA ARG A 113 -9.08 8.50 -22.02
C ARG A 113 -9.99 8.29 -23.20
N GLY A 114 -10.81 7.29 -23.12
CA GLY A 114 -11.95 7.14 -23.99
C GLY A 114 -13.20 7.46 -23.18
N ASP A 115 -14.01 8.35 -23.69
CA ASP A 115 -15.32 8.76 -23.20
C ASP A 115 -16.25 7.55 -23.05
N GLU A 116 -16.04 6.75 -22.05
CA GLU A 116 -16.95 5.66 -21.70
C GLU A 116 -18.13 6.27 -20.95
N LYS A 117 -19.13 6.67 -21.74
CA LYS A 117 -20.42 7.11 -21.26
C LYS A 117 -21.11 5.93 -20.58
N TRP A 118 -21.33 6.04 -19.28
CA TRP A 118 -22.10 5.05 -18.52
C TRP A 118 -23.54 5.02 -19.03
N PRO A 119 -24.17 3.83 -19.15
CA PRO A 119 -25.49 3.69 -19.79
C PRO A 119 -26.67 4.32 -19.06
N ASP A 120 -26.47 4.87 -17.88
CA ASP A 120 -27.52 5.43 -17.02
C ASP A 120 -27.43 6.95 -16.79
N ASP A 121 -26.68 7.68 -17.61
CA ASP A 121 -26.72 9.15 -17.60
C ASP A 121 -27.93 9.63 -18.42
N PRO A 122 -28.91 10.35 -17.79
CA PRO A 122 -30.09 10.86 -18.46
C PRO A 122 -29.78 11.97 -19.48
#